data_76e875b0acd9b38e4c77e2fb6703de3a
#
_entry.id   76e875b0acd9b38e4c77e2fb6703de3a
#
_cell.length_a   1.000
_cell.length_b   1.000
_cell.length_c   1.000
_cell.angle_alpha   90.00
_cell.angle_beta   90.00
_cell.angle_gamma   90.00
#
_symmetry.space_group_name_H-M   'P 1'
#
loop_
_entity.id
_entity.type
_entity.pdbx_description
1 polymer ?
#
loop_
_entity_poly.entity_id
_entity_poly.type
_entity_poly.pdbx_seq_one_letter_code
_entity_poly.pdbx_strand_id
1 'polypeptide(L)'
;MKKITWGIVAVLVLVLGLVIGFKIKVDNIISSKIDELNNNGFLVKHQQSTNYLKTNGKGDVEVVYPDKVASYLIANIKNQEIKELFQKEYDLLETSEKELFFEGIKFDYDFVVDNINTDVNINVYLTNLSKKVMYNLNQDTYNQTSRWLLEFLNDKKLKVSFDRFGQFKLADIDTVIPNEVFITVRGLEGNGKNLRIPLLKLSNTDSSKNGLIQLENTNIDYESNQNKEVSKSTIENISIYDLNDTLNIRNLVVNSVYEKDEVNIKANSQISFDEVVVKNYDEVQLIMKNSSLTFDVNNLPIKKLDEITYYLENQKFDEYIKAIAQSGIKIQSSGKASKYEYKSQKLFDALKYELSLSLNNKEITEEPKGIKEIFESMKLIVDLDEDSALIAKNLINFQLQNDSFDFINSPDNLKRFEAELKDGVYVNGKKVLEEQDLLFATNEKYEETPSYEDLSKGIFYEYKFLENDFLQLDIKYVTDLSVVSSGGISVSFPQFSDTTRIGKYTTNSFAKVDFYPKDSEIWNVKEQKYVKASYLLVEGWDDQWKNAQEEKSISLLIDIRDLDTLVINLRAGALNELTSSEKPSEIVPEYGDMDQQDYPIERIEIPLKAK
;
A
#
# COMPACT_ATOMS: atom_id res chain seq x y z
N MET A 1 -2.02 2.98 -15.45
CA MET A 1 -0.73 2.42 -14.98
C MET A 1 -0.74 0.90 -14.87
N LYS A 2 -1.71 0.23 -14.19
CA LYS A 2 -1.76 -1.26 -14.11
C LYS A 2 -1.69 -1.96 -15.49
N LYS A 3 -2.40 -1.48 -16.51
CA LYS A 3 -2.42 -2.11 -17.86
C LYS A 3 -1.09 -2.02 -18.63
N ILE A 4 -0.30 -0.96 -18.41
CA ILE A 4 1.02 -0.81 -19.06
C ILE A 4 2.06 -1.70 -18.38
N THR A 5 1.98 -1.85 -17.05
CA THR A 5 2.86 -2.76 -16.29
C THR A 5 2.68 -4.21 -16.74
N TRP A 6 1.45 -4.64 -17.04
CA TRP A 6 1.15 -5.97 -17.56
C TRP A 6 1.72 -6.22 -18.97
N GLY A 7 1.68 -5.21 -19.85
CA GLY A 7 2.32 -5.30 -21.16
C GLY A 7 3.83 -5.52 -21.05
N ILE A 8 4.50 -4.82 -20.14
CA ILE A 8 5.94 -4.97 -19.89
C ILE A 8 6.25 -6.34 -19.25
N VAL A 9 5.45 -6.80 -18.29
CA VAL A 9 5.60 -8.11 -17.66
C VAL A 9 5.37 -9.23 -18.67
N ALA A 10 4.37 -9.12 -19.54
CA ALA A 10 4.11 -10.10 -20.59
C ALA A 10 5.27 -10.19 -21.60
N VAL A 11 5.85 -9.05 -21.96
CA VAL A 11 7.05 -9.01 -22.83
C VAL A 11 8.24 -9.64 -22.12
N LEU A 12 8.48 -9.36 -20.84
CA LEU A 12 9.55 -9.96 -20.05
C LEU A 12 9.34 -11.47 -19.87
N VAL A 13 8.12 -11.94 -19.64
CA VAL A 13 7.79 -13.37 -19.53
C VAL A 13 7.96 -14.07 -20.88
N LEU A 14 7.57 -13.44 -22.00
CA LEU A 14 7.82 -13.95 -23.33
C LEU A 14 9.32 -14.08 -23.63
N VAL A 15 10.09 -13.05 -23.28
CA VAL A 15 11.56 -13.09 -23.44
C VAL A 15 12.16 -14.17 -22.54
N LEU A 16 11.76 -14.28 -21.27
CA LEU A 16 12.21 -15.33 -20.34
C LEU A 16 11.77 -16.73 -20.80
N GLY A 17 10.55 -16.86 -21.34
CA GLY A 17 10.05 -18.13 -21.87
C GLY A 17 10.81 -18.63 -23.09
N LEU A 18 11.23 -17.74 -23.98
CA LEU A 18 12.12 -18.07 -25.10
C LEU A 18 13.49 -18.56 -24.62
N VAL A 19 13.97 -18.03 -23.47
CA VAL A 19 15.28 -18.38 -22.87
C VAL A 19 15.31 -19.78 -22.29
N ILE A 20 14.24 -20.22 -21.64
CA ILE A 20 14.17 -21.54 -20.97
C ILE A 20 14.19 -22.69 -21.98
N GLY A 21 13.91 -22.42 -23.27
CA GLY A 21 13.81 -23.41 -24.34
C GLY A 21 15.11 -23.84 -25.03
N PHE A 22 16.20 -23.06 -24.93
CA PHE A 22 17.41 -23.33 -25.76
C PHE A 22 18.53 -24.09 -25.03
N LYS A 23 18.37 -25.40 -24.81
CA LYS A 23 19.50 -26.31 -24.54
C LYS A 23 19.98 -26.94 -25.87
N ILE A 24 21.25 -26.75 -26.23
CA ILE A 24 21.77 -26.91 -27.61
C ILE A 24 22.44 -28.27 -27.90
N LYS A 25 22.01 -28.87 -29.01
CA LYS A 25 22.79 -29.70 -29.98
C LYS A 25 22.25 -29.33 -31.38
N VAL A 26 23.14 -28.87 -32.24
CA VAL A 26 22.95 -27.78 -33.19
C VAL A 26 21.89 -27.90 -34.31
N ASP A 27 21.66 -28.88 -35.03
CA ASP A 27 20.74 -28.79 -36.19
C ASP A 27 19.35 -29.42 -35.98
N ASN A 28 19.28 -30.60 -35.42
CA ASN A 28 17.99 -31.25 -35.17
C ASN A 28 17.20 -30.60 -34.05
N ILE A 29 17.88 -29.91 -33.14
CA ILE A 29 17.26 -29.27 -31.99
C ILE A 29 16.63 -27.94 -32.41
N ILE A 30 17.26 -27.17 -33.29
CA ILE A 30 16.69 -25.90 -33.79
C ILE A 30 15.38 -26.20 -34.54
N SER A 31 15.38 -27.15 -35.45
CA SER A 31 14.17 -27.56 -36.20
C SER A 31 13.08 -28.05 -35.25
N SER A 32 13.42 -28.92 -34.28
CA SER A 32 12.46 -29.41 -33.30
C SER A 32 11.89 -28.28 -32.42
N LYS A 33 12.70 -27.28 -32.05
CA LYS A 33 12.23 -26.13 -31.27
C LYS A 33 11.37 -25.17 -32.08
N ILE A 34 11.65 -24.99 -33.35
CA ILE A 34 10.80 -24.23 -34.26
C ILE A 34 9.43 -24.89 -34.38
N ASP A 35 9.41 -26.21 -34.56
CA ASP A 35 8.17 -26.98 -34.65
C ASP A 35 7.38 -26.92 -33.32
N GLU A 36 8.07 -27.02 -32.18
CA GLU A 36 7.47 -26.86 -30.86
C GLU A 36 6.83 -25.48 -30.68
N LEU A 37 7.53 -24.40 -31.03
CA LEU A 37 6.99 -23.05 -30.95
C LEU A 37 5.79 -22.85 -31.87
N ASN A 38 5.89 -23.32 -33.13
CA ASN A 38 4.77 -23.24 -34.09
C ASN A 38 3.52 -23.98 -33.58
N ASN A 39 3.70 -25.16 -32.97
CA ASN A 39 2.62 -25.96 -32.41
C ASN A 39 1.96 -25.26 -31.18
N ASN A 40 2.72 -24.42 -30.47
CA ASN A 40 2.30 -23.71 -29.28
C ASN A 40 1.87 -22.23 -29.53
N GLY A 41 1.47 -21.94 -30.77
CA GLY A 41 0.81 -20.70 -31.10
C GLY A 41 1.71 -19.55 -31.55
N PHE A 42 2.99 -19.82 -31.75
CA PHE A 42 3.90 -18.90 -32.43
C PHE A 42 3.95 -19.15 -33.93
N LEU A 43 4.36 -18.19 -34.70
CA LEU A 43 4.79 -18.30 -36.08
C LEU A 43 6.27 -17.96 -36.15
N VAL A 44 7.10 -18.96 -36.45
CA VAL A 44 8.56 -18.81 -36.53
C VAL A 44 9.00 -18.83 -37.98
N LYS A 45 9.70 -17.78 -38.42
CA LYS A 45 10.44 -17.78 -39.69
C LYS A 45 11.91 -17.81 -39.37
N HIS A 46 12.61 -18.78 -39.95
CA HIS A 46 14.01 -19.04 -39.63
C HIS A 46 14.87 -19.24 -40.89
N GLN A 47 16.09 -18.73 -40.84
CA GLN A 47 17.13 -18.91 -41.82
C GLN A 47 18.45 -19.17 -41.09
N GLN A 48 19.18 -20.20 -41.49
CA GLN A 48 20.50 -20.48 -40.94
C GLN A 48 21.55 -20.81 -42.02
N SER A 49 22.80 -20.56 -41.67
CA SER A 49 23.95 -20.98 -42.45
C SER A 49 24.99 -21.58 -41.51
N THR A 50 25.43 -22.79 -41.83
CA THR A 50 26.38 -23.52 -41.01
C THR A 50 27.68 -23.73 -41.80
N ASN A 51 28.80 -23.46 -41.16
CA ASN A 51 30.12 -23.86 -41.61
C ASN A 51 30.82 -24.69 -40.51
N TYR A 52 32.04 -25.20 -40.78
CA TYR A 52 32.74 -26.06 -39.81
C TYR A 52 32.99 -25.41 -38.44
N LEU A 53 33.14 -24.11 -38.40
CA LEU A 53 33.50 -23.36 -37.18
C LEU A 53 32.30 -22.71 -36.53
N LYS A 54 31.32 -22.24 -37.31
CA LYS A 54 30.21 -21.43 -36.80
C LYS A 54 28.90 -21.77 -37.50
N THR A 55 27.82 -21.70 -36.73
CA THR A 55 26.44 -21.67 -37.23
C THR A 55 25.86 -20.33 -36.92
N ASN A 56 25.40 -19.63 -37.96
CA ASN A 56 24.69 -18.33 -37.81
C ASN A 56 23.24 -18.55 -38.20
N GLY A 57 22.33 -18.07 -37.38
CA GLY A 57 20.90 -18.06 -37.67
C GLY A 57 20.27 -16.71 -37.41
N LYS A 58 19.17 -16.44 -38.09
CA LYS A 58 18.33 -15.28 -37.89
C LYS A 58 16.89 -15.60 -38.24
N GLY A 59 15.99 -14.86 -37.69
CA GLY A 59 14.58 -15.05 -37.97
C GLY A 59 13.68 -14.11 -37.18
N ASP A 60 12.41 -14.41 -37.23
CA ASP A 60 11.39 -13.75 -36.45
C ASP A 60 10.43 -14.73 -35.81
N VAL A 61 9.87 -14.37 -34.68
CA VAL A 61 8.86 -15.10 -33.92
C VAL A 61 7.69 -14.16 -33.65
N GLU A 62 6.51 -14.53 -34.10
CA GLU A 62 5.27 -13.76 -33.93
C GLU A 62 4.27 -14.58 -33.08
N VAL A 63 3.60 -13.93 -32.13
CA VAL A 63 2.47 -14.50 -31.38
C VAL A 63 1.22 -14.50 -32.25
N VAL A 64 0.73 -15.68 -32.62
CA VAL A 64 -0.48 -15.83 -33.47
C VAL A 64 -1.69 -16.26 -32.63
N TYR A 65 -1.49 -17.17 -31.69
CA TYR A 65 -2.55 -17.71 -30.82
C TYR A 65 -2.21 -17.46 -29.34
N PRO A 66 -2.65 -16.32 -28.78
CA PRO A 66 -2.29 -15.91 -27.41
C PRO A 66 -2.52 -16.98 -26.33
N ASP A 67 -3.68 -17.66 -26.35
CA ASP A 67 -4.00 -18.67 -25.35
C ASP A 67 -3.06 -19.89 -25.38
N LYS A 68 -2.63 -20.33 -26.59
CA LYS A 68 -1.65 -21.41 -26.72
C LYS A 68 -0.28 -20.98 -26.23
N VAL A 69 0.12 -19.74 -26.57
CA VAL A 69 1.39 -19.16 -26.14
C VAL A 69 1.41 -19.02 -24.62
N ALA A 70 0.35 -18.45 -24.01
CA ALA A 70 0.25 -18.32 -22.57
C ALA A 70 0.33 -19.69 -21.87
N SER A 71 -0.47 -20.66 -22.33
CA SER A 71 -0.45 -22.03 -21.79
C SER A 71 0.93 -22.66 -21.86
N TYR A 72 1.63 -22.51 -23.00
CA TYR A 72 3.00 -23.01 -23.17
C TYR A 72 3.98 -22.34 -22.22
N LEU A 73 3.94 -21.01 -22.10
CA LEU A 73 4.86 -20.27 -21.22
C LEU A 73 4.60 -20.58 -19.75
N ILE A 74 3.33 -20.59 -19.33
CA ILE A 74 2.94 -20.92 -17.96
C ILE A 74 3.32 -22.37 -17.62
N ALA A 75 3.13 -23.33 -18.54
CA ALA A 75 3.53 -24.72 -18.34
C ALA A 75 5.03 -24.88 -18.06
N ASN A 76 5.88 -23.99 -18.60
CA ASN A 76 7.32 -24.01 -18.42
C ASN A 76 7.80 -23.27 -17.14
N ILE A 77 6.93 -22.61 -16.40
CA ILE A 77 7.26 -22.01 -15.10
C ILE A 77 7.46 -23.16 -14.09
N LYS A 78 8.63 -23.17 -13.44
CA LYS A 78 8.99 -24.24 -12.50
C LYS A 78 8.40 -24.02 -11.11
N ASN A 79 8.28 -22.77 -10.67
CA ASN A 79 7.68 -22.44 -9.39
C ASN A 79 6.16 -22.53 -9.50
N GLN A 80 5.55 -23.40 -8.69
CA GLN A 80 4.11 -23.69 -8.78
C GLN A 80 3.25 -22.49 -8.39
N GLU A 81 3.63 -21.72 -7.37
CA GLU A 81 2.89 -20.55 -6.91
C GLU A 81 2.91 -19.44 -7.97
N ILE A 82 4.06 -19.18 -8.56
CA ILE A 82 4.20 -18.23 -9.67
C ILE A 82 3.37 -18.71 -10.87
N LYS A 83 3.38 -20.00 -11.16
CA LYS A 83 2.59 -20.58 -12.24
C LYS A 83 1.10 -20.37 -12.04
N GLU A 84 0.58 -20.64 -10.84
CA GLU A 84 -0.82 -20.46 -10.47
C GLU A 84 -1.22 -18.98 -10.51
N LEU A 85 -0.36 -18.09 -10.02
CA LEU A 85 -0.58 -16.64 -10.09
C LEU A 85 -0.70 -16.17 -11.55
N PHE A 86 0.25 -16.56 -12.43
CA PHE A 86 0.18 -16.17 -13.84
C PHE A 86 -1.03 -16.77 -14.55
N GLN A 87 -1.40 -18.01 -14.22
CA GLN A 87 -2.60 -18.64 -14.78
C GLN A 87 -3.85 -17.88 -14.36
N LYS A 88 -4.02 -17.60 -13.07
CA LYS A 88 -5.15 -16.85 -12.53
C LYS A 88 -5.30 -15.48 -13.19
N GLU A 89 -4.21 -14.73 -13.24
CA GLU A 89 -4.22 -13.39 -13.84
C GLU A 89 -4.51 -13.40 -15.34
N TYR A 90 -3.98 -14.40 -16.06
CA TYR A 90 -4.26 -14.56 -17.49
C TYR A 90 -5.72 -14.95 -17.74
N ASP A 91 -6.29 -15.80 -16.89
CA ASP A 91 -7.68 -16.26 -17.01
C ASP A 91 -8.70 -15.15 -16.70
N LEU A 92 -8.31 -14.13 -15.91
CA LEU A 92 -9.13 -12.94 -15.66
C LEU A 92 -9.26 -12.00 -16.87
N LEU A 93 -8.38 -12.14 -17.88
CA LEU A 93 -8.45 -11.32 -19.09
C LEU A 93 -9.55 -11.83 -20.02
N GLU A 94 -10.38 -10.94 -20.53
CA GLU A 94 -11.34 -11.26 -21.60
C GLU A 94 -10.61 -11.63 -22.89
N THR A 95 -11.26 -12.41 -23.76
CA THR A 95 -10.69 -12.80 -25.07
C THR A 95 -10.26 -11.58 -25.89
N SER A 96 -11.06 -10.52 -25.87
CA SER A 96 -10.76 -9.26 -26.54
C SER A 96 -9.52 -8.55 -25.99
N GLU A 97 -9.25 -8.68 -24.70
CA GLU A 97 -8.06 -8.14 -24.04
C GLU A 97 -6.82 -9.00 -24.35
N LYS A 98 -6.95 -10.31 -24.35
CA LYS A 98 -5.88 -11.23 -24.74
C LYS A 98 -5.41 -10.97 -26.17
N GLU A 99 -6.33 -10.82 -27.11
CA GLU A 99 -6.02 -10.43 -28.50
C GLU A 99 -5.40 -9.02 -28.56
N LEU A 100 -5.99 -8.06 -27.83
CA LEU A 100 -5.50 -6.68 -27.79
C LEU A 100 -4.03 -6.59 -27.34
N PHE A 101 -3.67 -7.35 -26.31
CA PHE A 101 -2.35 -7.20 -25.69
C PHE A 101 -1.29 -8.13 -26.28
N PHE A 102 -1.65 -9.28 -26.82
CA PHE A 102 -0.68 -10.32 -27.16
C PHE A 102 -0.63 -10.70 -28.64
N GLU A 103 -1.75 -10.65 -29.38
CA GLU A 103 -1.75 -11.08 -30.77
C GLU A 103 -0.89 -10.17 -31.65
N GLY A 104 0.07 -10.78 -32.35
CA GLY A 104 0.96 -10.09 -33.29
C GLY A 104 2.19 -9.45 -32.64
N ILE A 105 2.45 -9.66 -31.33
CA ILE A 105 3.75 -9.33 -30.77
C ILE A 105 4.82 -10.07 -31.56
N LYS A 106 5.85 -9.33 -32.01
CA LYS A 106 6.90 -9.89 -32.85
C LYS A 106 8.27 -9.57 -32.30
N PHE A 107 9.11 -10.60 -32.31
CA PHE A 107 10.52 -10.53 -31.98
C PHE A 107 11.35 -10.97 -33.17
N ASP A 108 12.34 -10.17 -33.53
CA ASP A 108 13.41 -10.62 -34.40
C ASP A 108 14.50 -11.25 -33.53
N TYR A 109 15.21 -12.21 -34.09
CA TYR A 109 16.38 -12.78 -33.43
C TYR A 109 17.51 -13.04 -34.42
N ASP A 110 18.74 -13.00 -33.90
CA ASP A 110 19.92 -13.56 -34.52
C ASP A 110 20.73 -14.36 -33.50
N PHE A 111 21.46 -15.35 -33.95
CA PHE A 111 22.36 -16.09 -33.09
C PHE A 111 23.63 -16.52 -33.81
N VAL A 112 24.66 -16.70 -33.01
CA VAL A 112 25.94 -17.29 -33.43
C VAL A 112 26.29 -18.43 -32.48
N VAL A 113 26.54 -19.59 -33.03
CA VAL A 113 27.06 -20.75 -32.30
C VAL A 113 28.48 -21.01 -32.78
N ASP A 114 29.44 -21.06 -31.85
CA ASP A 114 30.78 -21.60 -32.11
C ASP A 114 30.71 -23.12 -32.03
N ASN A 115 30.89 -23.79 -33.15
CA ASN A 115 30.73 -25.25 -33.27
C ASN A 115 31.83 -26.04 -32.55
N ILE A 116 32.96 -25.40 -32.21
CA ILE A 116 34.07 -26.02 -31.51
C ILE A 116 33.86 -25.95 -30.00
N ASN A 117 33.62 -24.76 -29.49
CA ASN A 117 33.50 -24.49 -28.05
C ASN A 117 32.07 -24.64 -27.55
N THR A 118 31.10 -24.80 -28.46
CA THR A 118 29.65 -24.76 -28.17
C THR A 118 29.18 -23.47 -27.47
N ASP A 119 29.92 -22.38 -27.67
CA ASP A 119 29.49 -21.06 -27.19
C ASP A 119 28.37 -20.53 -28.06
N VAL A 120 27.36 -19.99 -27.42
CA VAL A 120 26.14 -19.48 -28.04
C VAL A 120 25.91 -18.06 -27.60
N ASN A 121 25.66 -17.23 -28.57
CA ASN A 121 25.17 -15.87 -28.32
C ASN A 121 23.90 -15.68 -29.16
N ILE A 122 22.80 -15.37 -28.49
CA ILE A 122 21.50 -15.13 -29.11
C ILE A 122 21.11 -13.70 -28.79
N ASN A 123 20.76 -12.92 -29.79
CA ASN A 123 20.19 -11.60 -29.63
C ASN A 123 18.70 -11.66 -30.00
N VAL A 124 17.87 -11.08 -29.16
CA VAL A 124 16.43 -10.98 -29.38
C VAL A 124 16.04 -9.50 -29.34
N TYR A 125 15.24 -9.08 -30.29
CA TYR A 125 14.82 -7.69 -30.47
C TYR A 125 13.29 -7.65 -30.50
N LEU A 126 12.66 -6.86 -29.66
CA LEU A 126 11.24 -6.57 -29.81
C LEU A 126 11.07 -5.62 -30.99
N THR A 127 10.34 -6.06 -32.03
CA THR A 127 10.13 -5.27 -33.26
C THR A 127 8.69 -4.80 -33.42
N ASN A 128 7.70 -5.57 -32.92
CA ASN A 128 6.32 -5.14 -32.94
C ASN A 128 5.64 -5.43 -31.59
N LEU A 129 4.76 -4.53 -31.20
CA LEU A 129 3.74 -4.79 -30.18
C LEU A 129 2.55 -5.54 -30.81
N SER A 130 1.46 -5.73 -30.08
CA SER A 130 0.29 -6.41 -30.67
C SER A 130 -0.22 -5.71 -31.92
N LYS A 131 -0.88 -6.46 -32.80
CA LYS A 131 -1.44 -5.94 -34.07
C LYS A 131 -2.32 -4.73 -33.86
N LYS A 132 -3.17 -4.73 -32.84
CA LYS A 132 -4.10 -3.64 -32.56
C LYS A 132 -3.37 -2.40 -32.03
N VAL A 133 -2.37 -2.59 -31.16
CA VAL A 133 -1.53 -1.49 -30.66
C VAL A 133 -0.73 -0.89 -31.83
N MET A 134 -0.11 -1.72 -32.66
CA MET A 134 0.64 -1.25 -33.86
C MET A 134 -0.27 -0.51 -34.84
N TYR A 135 -1.51 -1.01 -35.05
CA TYR A 135 -2.48 -0.31 -35.87
C TYR A 135 -2.78 1.09 -35.33
N ASN A 136 -3.07 1.21 -34.04
CA ASN A 136 -3.37 2.50 -33.41
C ASN A 136 -2.16 3.46 -33.49
N LEU A 137 -0.95 2.98 -33.21
CA LEU A 137 0.28 3.79 -33.32
C LEU A 137 0.50 4.31 -34.75
N ASN A 138 0.24 3.48 -35.76
CA ASN A 138 0.36 3.88 -37.17
C ASN A 138 -0.73 4.86 -37.63
N GLN A 139 -1.89 4.87 -36.99
CA GLN A 139 -2.94 5.87 -37.27
C GLN A 139 -2.64 7.21 -36.59
N ASP A 140 -2.01 7.18 -35.42
CA ASP A 140 -1.71 8.36 -34.60
C ASP A 140 -0.29 8.91 -34.86
N THR A 141 0.07 9.06 -36.14
CA THR A 141 1.39 9.53 -36.56
C THR A 141 1.67 11.00 -36.23
N TYR A 142 0.66 11.78 -35.87
CA TYR A 142 0.83 13.15 -35.40
C TYR A 142 1.31 13.21 -33.95
N ASN A 143 1.07 12.19 -33.16
CA ASN A 143 1.53 12.07 -31.77
C ASN A 143 3.03 11.77 -31.75
N GLN A 144 3.78 12.61 -31.04
CA GLN A 144 5.24 12.47 -30.94
C GLN A 144 5.65 11.18 -30.22
N THR A 145 4.91 10.77 -29.19
CA THR A 145 5.16 9.53 -28.43
C THR A 145 4.92 8.30 -29.30
N SER A 146 3.86 8.29 -30.11
CA SER A 146 3.58 7.21 -31.06
C SER A 146 4.71 7.05 -32.09
N ARG A 147 5.18 8.15 -32.66
CA ARG A 147 6.33 8.16 -33.60
C ARG A 147 7.62 7.66 -32.95
N TRP A 148 7.93 8.19 -31.76
CA TRP A 148 9.09 7.75 -30.99
C TRP A 148 9.06 6.23 -30.73
N LEU A 149 7.90 5.68 -30.32
CA LEU A 149 7.79 4.26 -30.04
C LEU A 149 7.98 3.41 -31.30
N LEU A 150 7.41 3.85 -32.44
CA LEU A 150 7.62 3.17 -33.73
C LEU A 150 9.11 3.20 -34.15
N GLU A 151 9.78 4.33 -34.01
CA GLU A 151 11.21 4.45 -34.28
C GLU A 151 12.05 3.57 -33.33
N PHE A 152 11.73 3.58 -32.04
CA PHE A 152 12.41 2.78 -31.02
C PHE A 152 12.33 1.28 -31.31
N LEU A 153 11.18 0.77 -31.77
CA LEU A 153 10.97 -0.60 -32.18
C LEU A 153 11.69 -0.93 -33.50
N ASN A 154 11.56 -0.07 -34.50
CA ASN A 154 12.18 -0.23 -35.82
C ASN A 154 13.72 -0.22 -35.72
N ASP A 155 14.28 0.62 -34.88
CA ASP A 155 15.72 0.70 -34.60
C ASP A 155 16.23 -0.48 -33.75
N LYS A 156 15.34 -1.39 -33.32
CA LYS A 156 15.68 -2.56 -32.49
C LYS A 156 16.42 -2.19 -31.21
N LYS A 157 16.03 -1.07 -30.59
CA LYS A 157 16.70 -0.57 -29.37
C LYS A 157 16.45 -1.43 -28.15
N LEU A 158 15.30 -2.14 -28.11
CA LEU A 158 15.06 -3.14 -27.08
C LEU A 158 15.70 -4.47 -27.49
N LYS A 159 16.97 -4.61 -27.17
CA LYS A 159 17.80 -5.79 -27.46
C LYS A 159 18.15 -6.52 -26.17
N VAL A 160 17.88 -7.82 -26.12
CA VAL A 160 18.35 -8.71 -25.06
C VAL A 160 19.27 -9.76 -25.66
N SER A 161 20.46 -9.90 -25.12
CA SER A 161 21.44 -10.90 -25.53
C SER A 161 21.48 -12.03 -24.51
N PHE A 162 21.61 -13.27 -24.96
CA PHE A 162 21.66 -14.48 -24.12
C PHE A 162 22.88 -15.31 -24.46
N ASP A 163 23.48 -15.92 -23.46
CA ASP A 163 24.54 -16.90 -23.62
C ASP A 163 24.04 -18.36 -23.46
N ARG A 164 24.96 -19.31 -23.63
CA ARG A 164 24.67 -20.76 -23.48
C ARG A 164 24.24 -21.17 -22.06
N PHE A 165 24.52 -20.36 -21.06
CA PHE A 165 24.22 -20.66 -19.67
C PHE A 165 22.87 -20.02 -19.23
N GLY A 166 22.21 -19.32 -20.16
CA GLY A 166 20.98 -18.62 -19.89
C GLY A 166 21.20 -17.29 -19.14
N GLN A 167 22.43 -16.78 -19.14
CA GLN A 167 22.65 -15.38 -18.74
C GLN A 167 22.12 -14.46 -19.81
N PHE A 168 21.43 -13.43 -19.39
CA PHE A 168 20.93 -12.39 -20.30
C PHE A 168 21.52 -11.03 -19.97
N LYS A 169 21.59 -10.19 -20.98
CA LYS A 169 22.00 -8.80 -20.88
C LYS A 169 21.09 -7.95 -21.75
N LEU A 170 20.45 -6.95 -21.13
CA LEU A 170 19.74 -5.89 -21.87
C LEU A 170 20.77 -4.88 -22.39
N ALA A 171 20.65 -4.50 -23.65
CA ALA A 171 21.43 -3.38 -24.18
C ALA A 171 21.11 -2.09 -23.43
N ASP A 172 22.11 -1.25 -23.26
CA ASP A 172 21.90 0.02 -22.59
C ASP A 172 20.85 0.86 -23.33
N ILE A 173 19.91 1.40 -22.59
CA ILE A 173 18.84 2.26 -23.08
C ILE A 173 19.09 3.66 -22.55
N ASP A 174 19.26 4.62 -23.45
CA ASP A 174 19.29 6.04 -23.18
C ASP A 174 18.35 6.70 -24.18
N THR A 175 17.16 7.07 -23.74
CA THR A 175 16.12 7.58 -24.63
C THR A 175 15.21 8.59 -23.95
N VAL A 176 14.50 9.36 -24.77
CA VAL A 176 13.52 10.35 -24.31
C VAL A 176 12.17 10.00 -24.90
N ILE A 177 11.20 9.75 -24.05
CA ILE A 177 9.80 9.76 -24.48
C ILE A 177 9.40 11.23 -24.66
N PRO A 178 8.98 11.66 -25.84
CA PRO A 178 8.70 13.07 -26.12
C PRO A 178 7.67 13.65 -25.13
N ASN A 179 8.00 14.81 -24.57
CA ASN A 179 7.19 15.55 -23.59
C ASN A 179 6.87 14.82 -22.28
N GLU A 180 7.53 13.70 -22.01
CA GLU A 180 7.25 12.89 -20.82
C GLU A 180 8.53 12.67 -20.00
N VAL A 181 9.32 11.65 -20.34
CA VAL A 181 10.35 11.12 -19.45
C VAL A 181 11.63 10.77 -20.19
N PHE A 182 12.78 11.11 -19.60
CA PHE A 182 14.07 10.49 -19.92
C PHE A 182 14.16 9.14 -19.24
N ILE A 183 14.53 8.11 -19.99
CA ILE A 183 14.76 6.74 -19.51
C ILE A 183 16.22 6.37 -19.74
N THR A 184 16.90 6.01 -18.67
CA THR A 184 18.24 5.43 -18.73
C THR A 184 18.22 4.07 -18.01
N VAL A 185 18.61 3.02 -18.72
CA VAL A 185 18.86 1.69 -18.17
C VAL A 185 20.26 1.26 -18.61
N ARG A 186 21.15 0.97 -17.68
CA ARG A 186 22.52 0.55 -18.02
C ARG A 186 22.93 -0.70 -17.29
N GLY A 187 23.60 -1.58 -18.01
CA GLY A 187 24.23 -2.78 -17.49
C GLY A 187 23.28 -3.81 -16.90
N LEU A 188 21.97 -3.77 -17.25
CA LEU A 188 21.02 -4.75 -16.76
C LEU A 188 21.38 -6.12 -17.30
N GLU A 189 21.67 -7.05 -16.39
CA GLU A 189 22.06 -8.43 -16.69
C GLU A 189 21.55 -9.39 -15.61
N GLY A 190 21.42 -10.64 -15.95
CA GLY A 190 20.99 -11.63 -14.97
C GLY A 190 20.85 -13.03 -15.56
N ASN A 191 20.28 -13.91 -14.75
CA ASN A 191 19.93 -15.29 -15.14
C ASN A 191 18.72 -15.74 -14.29
N GLY A 192 18.40 -17.01 -14.30
CA GLY A 192 17.29 -17.54 -13.51
C GLY A 192 17.47 -17.47 -11.97
N LYS A 193 18.59 -16.95 -11.47
CA LYS A 193 18.91 -16.89 -10.04
C LYS A 193 19.31 -15.49 -9.58
N ASN A 194 19.83 -14.67 -10.47
CA ASN A 194 20.24 -13.31 -10.11
C ASN A 194 19.83 -12.29 -11.17
N LEU A 195 19.65 -11.06 -10.72
CA LEU A 195 19.41 -9.90 -11.54
C LEU A 195 20.29 -8.76 -11.02
N ARG A 196 21.01 -8.11 -11.91
CA ARG A 196 21.84 -6.94 -11.63
C ARG A 196 21.39 -5.74 -12.46
N ILE A 197 21.18 -4.61 -11.83
CA ILE A 197 20.80 -3.36 -12.47
C ILE A 197 21.73 -2.26 -11.93
N PRO A 198 22.86 -2.00 -12.60
CA PRO A 198 23.78 -0.94 -12.16
C PRO A 198 23.16 0.45 -12.15
N LEU A 199 22.29 0.76 -13.12
CA LEU A 199 21.60 2.04 -13.17
C LEU A 199 20.23 1.90 -13.84
N LEU A 200 19.21 2.34 -13.13
CA LEU A 200 17.88 2.66 -13.66
C LEU A 200 17.54 4.11 -13.28
N LYS A 201 17.26 4.95 -14.27
CA LYS A 201 16.90 6.36 -14.05
C LYS A 201 15.72 6.75 -14.91
N LEU A 202 14.72 7.37 -14.28
CA LEU A 202 13.57 7.99 -14.92
C LEU A 202 13.54 9.46 -14.49
N SER A 203 13.51 10.41 -15.42
CA SER A 203 13.42 11.83 -15.07
C SER A 203 12.52 12.57 -16.05
N ASN A 204 11.77 13.55 -15.54
CA ASN A 204 10.92 14.38 -16.39
C ASN A 204 11.74 15.15 -17.43
N THR A 205 11.17 15.35 -18.62
CA THR A 205 11.74 16.21 -19.67
C THR A 205 11.48 17.69 -19.39
N ASP A 206 10.43 17.99 -18.66
CA ASP A 206 10.06 19.34 -18.25
C ASP A 206 10.81 19.71 -16.96
N SER A 207 11.76 20.63 -17.08
CA SER A 207 12.55 21.11 -15.93
C SER A 207 11.71 21.82 -14.86
N SER A 208 10.49 22.24 -15.16
CA SER A 208 9.57 22.83 -14.17
C SER A 208 8.91 21.77 -13.29
N LYS A 209 8.95 20.49 -13.70
CA LYS A 209 8.35 19.34 -13.01
C LYS A 209 9.36 18.42 -12.32
N ASN A 210 10.58 18.79 -12.19
CA ASN A 210 11.73 18.13 -11.50
C ASN A 210 11.51 16.71 -10.93
N GLY A 211 10.78 15.84 -11.63
CA GLY A 211 10.58 14.45 -11.21
C GLY A 211 11.79 13.58 -11.58
N LEU A 212 12.34 12.86 -10.61
CA LEU A 212 13.41 11.89 -10.82
C LEU A 212 13.18 10.67 -9.95
N ILE A 213 13.32 9.47 -10.53
CA ILE A 213 13.48 8.20 -9.82
C ILE A 213 14.78 7.57 -10.30
N GLN A 214 15.68 7.27 -9.38
CA GLN A 214 16.97 6.67 -9.69
C GLN A 214 17.27 5.51 -8.73
N LEU A 215 17.64 4.37 -9.29
CA LEU A 215 18.16 3.20 -8.59
C LEU A 215 19.57 2.92 -9.06
N GLU A 216 20.48 2.76 -8.11
CA GLU A 216 21.89 2.48 -8.40
C GLU A 216 22.33 1.17 -7.77
N ASN A 217 23.09 0.39 -8.51
CA ASN A 217 23.71 -0.87 -8.07
C ASN A 217 22.71 -1.82 -7.38
N THR A 218 21.58 -2.06 -8.03
CA THR A 218 20.60 -3.04 -7.57
C THR A 218 21.06 -4.45 -7.93
N ASN A 219 21.11 -5.34 -6.94
CA ASN A 219 21.36 -6.75 -7.13
C ASN A 219 20.24 -7.53 -6.43
N ILE A 220 19.70 -8.52 -7.12
CA ILE A 220 18.67 -9.43 -6.60
C ILE A 220 19.18 -10.85 -6.82
N ASP A 221 19.37 -11.60 -5.75
CA ASP A 221 19.70 -13.01 -5.77
C ASP A 221 18.47 -13.81 -5.32
N TYR A 222 18.15 -14.86 -6.02
CA TYR A 222 17.03 -15.73 -5.73
C TYR A 222 17.43 -17.19 -5.89
N GLU A 223 17.15 -17.98 -4.86
CA GLU A 223 17.32 -19.43 -4.87
C GLU A 223 16.02 -20.08 -4.39
N SER A 224 15.53 -21.03 -5.15
CA SER A 224 14.34 -21.80 -4.81
C SER A 224 14.57 -23.29 -5.02
N ASN A 225 14.08 -24.08 -4.07
CA ASN A 225 13.89 -25.51 -4.22
C ASN A 225 12.47 -25.88 -3.74
N GLN A 226 12.15 -27.17 -3.69
CA GLN A 226 10.78 -27.61 -3.35
C GLN A 226 10.26 -27.13 -2.00
N ASN A 227 11.16 -26.86 -1.05
CA ASN A 227 10.81 -26.59 0.34
C ASN A 227 11.37 -25.28 0.89
N LYS A 228 12.19 -24.58 0.10
CA LYS A 228 12.87 -23.38 0.57
C LYS A 228 13.10 -22.40 -0.55
N GLU A 229 12.78 -21.15 -0.27
CA GLU A 229 13.07 -20.00 -1.10
C GLU A 229 13.91 -19.00 -0.31
N VAL A 230 14.93 -18.47 -0.96
CA VAL A 230 15.80 -17.45 -0.39
C VAL A 230 15.89 -16.32 -1.41
N SER A 231 15.60 -15.12 -0.98
CA SER A 231 15.84 -13.92 -1.78
C SER A 231 16.70 -12.93 -1.02
N LYS A 232 17.61 -12.30 -1.73
CA LYS A 232 18.42 -11.20 -1.22
C LYS A 232 18.42 -10.08 -2.24
N SER A 233 17.94 -8.91 -1.84
CA SER A 233 17.98 -7.71 -2.66
C SER A 233 18.88 -6.67 -1.99
N THR A 234 19.78 -6.08 -2.77
CA THR A 234 20.62 -4.99 -2.30
C THR A 234 20.53 -3.83 -3.28
N ILE A 235 20.31 -2.63 -2.77
CA ILE A 235 20.25 -1.39 -3.56
C ILE A 235 21.16 -0.39 -2.87
N GLU A 236 22.22 0.04 -3.57
CA GLU A 236 23.18 0.98 -2.99
C GLU A 236 22.56 2.36 -2.76
N ASN A 237 21.78 2.84 -3.75
CA ASN A 237 21.15 4.13 -3.63
C ASN A 237 19.79 4.16 -4.34
N ILE A 238 18.77 4.69 -3.63
CA ILE A 238 17.46 5.05 -4.16
C ILE A 238 17.32 6.55 -4.01
N SER A 239 17.10 7.26 -5.11
CA SER A 239 16.82 8.70 -5.09
C SER A 239 15.51 8.97 -5.79
N ILE A 240 14.58 9.62 -5.08
CA ILE A 240 13.31 10.09 -5.62
C ILE A 240 13.24 11.59 -5.36
N TYR A 241 13.00 12.34 -6.42
CA TYR A 241 12.78 13.77 -6.36
C TYR A 241 11.44 14.07 -7.03
N ASP A 242 10.61 14.84 -6.39
CA ASP A 242 9.36 15.32 -6.95
C ASP A 242 9.14 16.77 -6.52
N LEU A 243 9.21 17.70 -7.49
CA LEU A 243 9.11 19.15 -7.28
C LEU A 243 10.01 19.65 -6.15
N ASN A 244 9.53 19.57 -4.93
CA ASN A 244 10.18 20.09 -3.73
C ASN A 244 10.56 18.98 -2.74
N ASP A 245 10.08 17.77 -2.99
CA ASP A 245 10.30 16.63 -2.10
C ASP A 245 11.46 15.77 -2.59
N THR A 246 12.26 15.32 -1.65
CA THR A 246 13.39 14.43 -1.90
C THR A 246 13.36 13.27 -0.93
N LEU A 247 13.43 12.05 -1.45
CA LEU A 247 13.69 10.85 -0.67
C LEU A 247 15.01 10.22 -1.15
N ASN A 248 15.94 10.03 -0.23
CA ASN A 248 17.16 9.26 -0.48
C ASN A 248 17.27 8.12 0.51
N ILE A 249 17.52 6.91 0.00
CA ILE A 249 17.78 5.71 0.80
C ILE A 249 19.14 5.14 0.37
N ARG A 250 20.02 4.88 1.34
CA ARG A 250 21.36 4.31 1.08
C ARG A 250 21.51 2.93 1.67
N ASN A 251 22.13 2.05 0.88
CA ASN A 251 22.47 0.68 1.25
C ASN A 251 21.28 -0.12 1.78
N LEU A 252 20.16 -0.07 1.03
CA LEU A 252 18.98 -0.90 1.34
C LEU A 252 19.32 -2.36 1.06
N VAL A 253 19.16 -3.20 2.08
CA VAL A 253 19.28 -4.65 1.99
C VAL A 253 17.98 -5.29 2.48
N VAL A 254 17.41 -6.15 1.66
CA VAL A 254 16.24 -6.97 1.99
C VAL A 254 16.63 -8.44 1.82
N ASN A 255 16.56 -9.20 2.89
CA ASN A 255 16.75 -10.64 2.88
C ASN A 255 15.44 -11.30 3.26
N SER A 256 15.03 -12.32 2.54
CA SER A 256 13.85 -13.11 2.88
C SER A 256 14.14 -14.59 2.71
N VAL A 257 13.69 -15.37 3.68
CA VAL A 257 13.78 -16.82 3.67
C VAL A 257 12.39 -17.37 3.94
N TYR A 258 11.91 -18.19 3.05
CA TYR A 258 10.66 -18.92 3.19
C TYR A 258 10.98 -20.43 3.16
N GLU A 259 10.48 -21.14 4.16
CA GLU A 259 10.65 -22.60 4.28
C GLU A 259 9.29 -23.23 4.53
N LYS A 260 9.01 -24.31 3.80
CA LYS A 260 7.77 -25.06 3.91
C LYS A 260 8.10 -26.54 4.12
N ASP A 261 7.59 -27.14 5.17
CA ASP A 261 7.56 -28.59 5.35
C ASP A 261 6.16 -29.14 5.04
N GLU A 262 5.87 -30.37 5.38
CA GLU A 262 4.55 -30.99 5.11
C GLU A 262 3.41 -30.38 5.94
N VAL A 263 3.72 -29.69 7.02
CA VAL A 263 2.76 -29.23 8.02
C VAL A 263 2.79 -27.72 8.20
N ASN A 264 3.97 -27.12 8.22
CA ASN A 264 4.20 -25.74 8.62
C ASN A 264 4.99 -24.94 7.62
N ILE A 265 4.79 -23.64 7.71
CA ILE A 265 5.56 -22.61 7.01
C ILE A 265 6.37 -21.84 8.07
N LYS A 266 7.60 -21.48 7.67
CA LYS A 266 8.45 -20.51 8.36
C LYS A 266 8.82 -19.42 7.38
N ALA A 267 8.73 -18.18 7.81
CA ALA A 267 9.16 -17.03 7.04
C ALA A 267 10.05 -16.13 7.90
N ASN A 268 11.18 -15.76 7.38
CA ASN A 268 12.06 -14.75 7.95
C ASN A 268 12.25 -13.63 6.93
N SER A 269 12.11 -12.39 7.36
CA SER A 269 12.40 -11.23 6.54
C SER A 269 13.23 -10.22 7.33
N GLN A 270 14.29 -9.75 6.72
CA GLN A 270 15.16 -8.72 7.29
C GLN A 270 15.30 -7.56 6.31
N ILE A 271 15.05 -6.36 6.78
CA ILE A 271 15.25 -5.12 6.05
C ILE A 271 16.27 -4.29 6.81
N SER A 272 17.26 -3.73 6.13
CA SER A 272 18.21 -2.81 6.73
C SER A 272 18.65 -1.73 5.74
N PHE A 273 19.02 -0.58 6.26
CA PHE A 273 19.58 0.53 5.49
C PHE A 273 20.52 1.38 6.34
N ASP A 274 21.48 2.02 5.69
CA ASP A 274 22.42 2.90 6.39
C ASP A 274 21.80 4.26 6.67
N GLU A 275 21.04 4.80 5.72
CA GLU A 275 20.43 6.11 5.87
C GLU A 275 19.16 6.26 5.02
N VAL A 276 18.15 6.91 5.60
CA VAL A 276 17.00 7.47 4.90
C VAL A 276 16.95 8.96 5.21
N VAL A 277 16.84 9.79 4.17
CA VAL A 277 16.67 11.24 4.30
C VAL A 277 15.47 11.68 3.46
N VAL A 278 14.53 12.36 4.09
CA VAL A 278 13.41 13.03 3.42
C VAL A 278 13.59 14.54 3.59
N LYS A 279 13.45 15.28 2.51
CA LYS A 279 13.47 16.75 2.53
C LYS A 279 12.23 17.29 1.81
N ASN A 280 11.79 18.46 2.26
CA ASN A 280 10.80 19.28 1.58
C ASN A 280 11.35 20.70 1.47
N TYR A 281 11.40 21.28 0.24
CA TYR A 281 12.05 22.57 -0.05
C TYR A 281 13.48 22.69 0.53
N ASP A 282 14.32 21.65 0.39
CA ASP A 282 15.66 21.54 0.98
C ASP A 282 15.72 21.47 2.51
N GLU A 283 14.60 21.63 3.22
CA GLU A 283 14.52 21.42 4.65
C GLU A 283 14.40 19.94 5.00
N VAL A 284 15.22 19.49 5.92
CA VAL A 284 15.20 18.09 6.36
C VAL A 284 13.93 17.84 7.19
N GLN A 285 13.07 16.96 6.68
CA GLN A 285 11.86 16.51 7.35
C GLN A 285 12.09 15.25 8.17
N LEU A 286 12.95 14.33 7.67
CA LEU A 286 13.21 13.05 8.33
C LEU A 286 14.65 12.63 8.08
N ILE A 287 15.32 12.16 9.13
CA ILE A 287 16.58 11.41 9.04
C ILE A 287 16.44 10.14 9.88
N MET A 288 16.75 8.99 9.27
CA MET A 288 16.93 7.72 9.97
C MET A 288 18.30 7.14 9.58
N LYS A 289 19.05 6.61 10.56
CA LYS A 289 20.38 6.02 10.30
C LYS A 289 20.53 4.62 10.90
N ASN A 290 21.33 3.80 10.22
CA ASN A 290 21.72 2.45 10.63
C ASN A 290 20.55 1.63 11.17
N SER A 291 19.47 1.60 10.39
CA SER A 291 18.24 0.95 10.80
C SER A 291 18.17 -0.48 10.27
N SER A 292 17.65 -1.35 11.09
CA SER A 292 17.32 -2.72 10.68
C SER A 292 16.02 -3.18 11.36
N LEU A 293 15.26 -3.97 10.62
CA LEU A 293 14.03 -4.63 11.05
C LEU A 293 14.12 -6.10 10.66
N THR A 294 13.88 -6.98 11.60
CA THR A 294 13.74 -8.42 11.36
C THR A 294 12.34 -8.84 11.76
N PHE A 295 11.74 -9.67 10.94
CA PHE A 295 10.42 -10.24 11.17
C PHE A 295 10.45 -11.74 10.90
N ASP A 296 10.12 -12.53 11.91
CA ASP A 296 10.11 -13.99 11.87
C ASP A 296 8.70 -14.50 12.16
N VAL A 297 8.19 -15.35 11.29
CA VAL A 297 6.98 -16.13 11.51
C VAL A 297 7.36 -17.60 11.54
N ASN A 298 7.03 -18.27 12.62
CA ASN A 298 7.31 -19.67 12.80
C ASN A 298 6.02 -20.45 13.14
N ASN A 299 6.01 -21.72 12.76
CA ASN A 299 4.91 -22.64 13.04
C ASN A 299 3.55 -22.18 12.48
N LEU A 300 3.53 -21.56 11.29
CA LEU A 300 2.28 -21.25 10.59
C LEU A 300 1.76 -22.54 9.93
N PRO A 301 0.69 -23.18 10.43
CA PRO A 301 0.20 -24.43 9.84
C PRO A 301 -0.41 -24.16 8.47
N ILE A 302 -0.02 -24.93 7.45
CA ILE A 302 -0.49 -24.76 6.06
C ILE A 302 -2.01 -24.79 5.97
N LYS A 303 -2.64 -25.76 6.65
CA LYS A 303 -4.11 -25.88 6.66
C LYS A 303 -4.80 -24.65 7.29
N LYS A 304 -4.18 -24.06 8.31
CA LYS A 304 -4.72 -22.84 8.94
C LYS A 304 -4.56 -21.61 8.06
N LEU A 305 -3.49 -21.55 7.26
CA LEU A 305 -3.33 -20.47 6.30
C LEU A 305 -4.47 -20.47 5.28
N ASP A 306 -4.83 -21.64 4.75
CA ASP A 306 -5.94 -21.78 3.81
C ASP A 306 -7.28 -21.32 4.45
N GLU A 307 -7.53 -21.71 5.72
CA GLU A 307 -8.70 -21.27 6.48
C GLU A 307 -8.71 -19.75 6.70
N ILE A 308 -7.59 -19.18 7.15
CA ILE A 308 -7.41 -17.75 7.41
C ILE A 308 -7.65 -16.94 6.12
N THR A 309 -7.06 -17.37 5.01
CA THR A 309 -7.24 -16.73 3.71
C THR A 309 -8.69 -16.81 3.25
N TYR A 310 -9.32 -17.98 3.38
CA TYR A 310 -10.74 -18.17 3.03
C TYR A 310 -11.66 -17.24 3.84
N TYR A 311 -11.44 -17.11 5.16
CA TYR A 311 -12.27 -16.26 5.99
C TYR A 311 -12.06 -14.78 5.69
N LEU A 312 -10.82 -14.36 5.42
CA LEU A 312 -10.49 -12.99 5.03
C LEU A 312 -11.14 -12.62 3.68
N GLU A 313 -11.01 -13.49 2.66
CA GLU A 313 -11.59 -13.26 1.33
C GLU A 313 -13.13 -13.22 1.34
N ASN A 314 -13.77 -13.92 2.29
CA ASN A 314 -15.22 -13.98 2.43
C ASN A 314 -15.76 -13.05 3.54
N GLN A 315 -14.95 -12.13 4.04
CA GLN A 315 -15.31 -11.12 5.06
C GLN A 315 -15.89 -11.72 6.35
N LYS A 316 -15.43 -12.92 6.72
CA LYS A 316 -15.85 -13.63 7.94
C LYS A 316 -14.89 -13.30 9.09
N PHE A 317 -15.00 -12.09 9.61
CA PHE A 317 -14.01 -11.57 10.58
C PHE A 317 -13.94 -12.34 11.90
N ASP A 318 -15.06 -12.82 12.43
CA ASP A 318 -15.09 -13.58 13.68
C ASP A 318 -14.37 -14.93 13.53
N GLU A 319 -14.63 -15.64 12.44
CA GLU A 319 -13.96 -16.90 12.11
C GLU A 319 -12.48 -16.67 11.78
N TYR A 320 -12.15 -15.56 11.14
CA TYR A 320 -10.77 -15.14 10.87
C TYR A 320 -9.99 -14.93 12.18
N ILE A 321 -10.54 -14.17 13.14
CA ILE A 321 -9.93 -13.95 14.46
C ILE A 321 -9.75 -15.27 15.20
N LYS A 322 -10.77 -16.13 15.20
CA LYS A 322 -10.69 -17.47 15.82
C LYS A 322 -9.61 -18.34 15.17
N ALA A 323 -9.54 -18.37 13.84
CA ALA A 323 -8.55 -19.16 13.10
C ALA A 323 -7.12 -18.70 13.42
N ILE A 324 -6.89 -17.38 13.50
CA ILE A 324 -5.61 -16.81 13.93
C ILE A 324 -5.29 -17.19 15.37
N ALA A 325 -6.23 -16.98 16.29
CA ALA A 325 -6.02 -17.25 17.72
C ALA A 325 -5.71 -18.73 18.03
N GLN A 326 -6.17 -19.65 17.18
CA GLN A 326 -5.93 -21.11 17.32
C GLN A 326 -4.74 -21.62 16.50
N SER A 327 -4.02 -20.73 15.84
CA SER A 327 -3.01 -21.15 14.84
C SER A 327 -1.72 -21.70 15.45
N GLY A 328 -1.41 -21.34 16.70
CA GLY A 328 -0.12 -21.66 17.32
C GLY A 328 1.07 -20.94 16.68
N ILE A 329 0.81 -19.91 15.88
CA ILE A 329 1.83 -19.12 15.22
C ILE A 329 2.72 -18.44 16.25
N LYS A 330 4.02 -18.42 15.98
CA LYS A 330 5.01 -17.63 16.73
C LYS A 330 5.55 -16.53 15.85
N ILE A 331 5.42 -15.30 16.30
CA ILE A 331 5.90 -14.11 15.63
C ILE A 331 7.00 -13.51 16.49
N GLN A 332 8.14 -13.23 15.87
CA GLN A 332 9.22 -12.46 16.46
C GLN A 332 9.55 -11.29 15.56
N SER A 333 9.67 -10.11 16.14
CA SER A 333 10.12 -8.93 15.43
C SER A 333 11.17 -8.23 16.26
N SER A 334 12.24 -7.80 15.63
CA SER A 334 13.26 -6.99 16.28
C SER A 334 13.71 -5.88 15.35
N GLY A 335 14.07 -4.76 15.94
CA GLY A 335 14.55 -3.64 15.16
C GLY A 335 15.52 -2.78 15.95
N LYS A 336 16.33 -2.03 15.21
CA LYS A 336 17.23 -1.02 15.77
C LYS A 336 17.35 0.16 14.82
N ALA A 337 17.59 1.33 15.38
CA ALA A 337 17.99 2.52 14.66
C ALA A 337 18.96 3.33 15.52
N SER A 338 19.96 3.95 14.92
CA SER A 338 20.98 4.73 15.66
C SER A 338 20.66 6.22 15.70
N LYS A 339 19.72 6.69 14.90
CA LYS A 339 19.29 8.09 14.88
C LYS A 339 17.94 8.21 14.22
N TYR A 340 17.06 9.01 14.82
CA TYR A 340 15.81 9.42 14.21
C TYR A 340 15.54 10.90 14.53
N GLU A 341 15.49 11.72 13.49
CA GLU A 341 15.14 13.14 13.56
C GLU A 341 13.93 13.40 12.68
N TYR A 342 12.98 14.17 13.19
CA TYR A 342 11.80 14.63 12.46
C TYR A 342 11.68 16.15 12.57
N LYS A 343 11.60 16.85 11.45
CA LYS A 343 11.57 18.33 11.37
C LYS A 343 12.66 18.98 12.22
N SER A 344 13.90 18.48 12.07
CA SER A 344 15.07 18.93 12.82
C SER A 344 15.00 18.74 14.35
N GLN A 345 13.98 18.02 14.84
CA GLN A 345 13.89 17.62 16.24
C GLN A 345 14.41 16.19 16.38
N LYS A 346 15.36 16.00 17.25
CA LYS A 346 15.85 14.68 17.61
C LYS A 346 14.77 13.96 18.41
N LEU A 347 14.35 12.80 17.93
CA LEU A 347 13.42 11.92 18.64
C LEU A 347 14.17 10.85 19.42
N PHE A 348 15.21 10.25 18.84
CA PHE A 348 16.13 9.36 19.55
C PHE A 348 17.49 9.24 18.85
N ASP A 349 18.54 8.95 19.64
CA ASP A 349 19.87 8.61 19.15
C ASP A 349 20.12 7.10 19.13
N ALA A 350 19.36 6.33 19.90
CA ALA A 350 19.39 4.88 19.85
C ALA A 350 18.03 4.31 20.23
N LEU A 351 17.55 3.45 19.37
CA LEU A 351 16.37 2.62 19.61
C LEU A 351 16.72 1.17 19.30
N LYS A 352 16.36 0.26 20.20
CA LYS A 352 16.25 -1.16 19.91
C LYS A 352 14.90 -1.65 20.42
N TYR A 353 14.27 -2.55 19.70
CA TYR A 353 13.10 -3.25 20.21
C TYR A 353 13.15 -4.73 19.87
N GLU A 354 12.50 -5.53 20.70
CA GLU A 354 12.26 -6.94 20.49
C GLU A 354 10.80 -7.24 20.88
N LEU A 355 10.05 -7.81 19.96
CA LEU A 355 8.69 -8.27 20.17
C LEU A 355 8.63 -9.77 19.93
N SER A 356 8.07 -10.50 20.87
CA SER A 356 7.78 -11.94 20.74
C SER A 356 6.33 -12.18 21.07
N LEU A 357 5.61 -12.82 20.15
CA LEU A 357 4.21 -13.21 20.29
C LEU A 357 4.09 -14.71 20.04
N SER A 358 3.39 -15.42 20.89
CA SER A 358 2.98 -16.80 20.66
C SER A 358 1.47 -16.87 20.77
N LEU A 359 0.82 -17.28 19.68
CA LEU A 359 -0.61 -17.53 19.67
C LEU A 359 -0.91 -18.91 20.24
N ASN A 360 -2.08 -19.08 20.82
CA ASN A 360 -2.51 -20.37 21.31
C ASN A 360 -2.74 -21.36 20.16
N ASN A 361 -2.61 -22.63 20.46
CA ASN A 361 -2.97 -23.73 19.55
C ASN A 361 -4.18 -24.53 20.05
N LYS A 362 -4.87 -24.02 21.06
CA LYS A 362 -6.05 -24.67 21.68
C LYS A 362 -7.28 -24.30 20.87
N GLU A 363 -8.18 -25.28 20.75
CA GLU A 363 -9.47 -25.03 20.10
C GLU A 363 -10.31 -24.07 20.96
N ILE A 364 -10.77 -23.00 20.36
CA ILE A 364 -11.66 -22.00 20.94
C ILE A 364 -13.07 -22.28 20.39
N THR A 365 -13.93 -22.85 21.20
CA THR A 365 -15.30 -23.23 20.80
C THR A 365 -16.29 -22.07 20.88
N GLU A 366 -16.01 -21.12 21.79
CA GLU A 366 -16.78 -19.88 22.00
C GLU A 366 -15.95 -18.66 21.58
N GLU A 367 -16.48 -17.46 21.75
CA GLU A 367 -15.67 -16.24 21.63
C GLU A 367 -14.59 -16.19 22.72
N PRO A 368 -13.36 -15.70 22.37
CA PRO A 368 -12.31 -15.59 23.37
C PRO A 368 -12.76 -14.67 24.52
N LYS A 369 -12.64 -15.14 25.74
CA LYS A 369 -13.06 -14.40 26.96
C LYS A 369 -11.97 -13.44 27.46
N GLY A 370 -10.77 -13.50 26.91
CA GLY A 370 -9.67 -12.68 27.33
C GLY A 370 -8.42 -12.85 26.46
N ILE A 371 -7.48 -11.95 26.66
CA ILE A 371 -6.21 -11.89 25.90
C ILE A 371 -5.44 -13.22 26.01
N LYS A 372 -5.49 -13.90 27.16
CA LYS A 372 -4.81 -15.18 27.41
C LYS A 372 -5.34 -16.35 26.58
N GLU A 373 -6.58 -16.28 26.13
CA GLU A 373 -7.13 -17.29 25.22
C GLU A 373 -6.60 -17.14 23.80
N ILE A 374 -6.20 -15.93 23.42
CA ILE A 374 -5.61 -15.62 22.11
C ILE A 374 -4.09 -15.83 22.16
N PHE A 375 -3.42 -15.27 23.17
CA PHE A 375 -1.97 -15.30 23.29
C PHE A 375 -1.51 -16.27 24.38
N GLU A 376 -0.67 -17.23 24.00
CA GLU A 376 0.06 -18.07 24.96
C GLU A 376 1.07 -17.22 25.75
N SER A 377 1.80 -16.35 25.03
CA SER A 377 2.75 -15.40 25.59
C SER A 377 2.95 -14.20 24.70
N MET A 378 3.25 -13.07 25.31
CA MET A 378 3.66 -11.85 24.63
C MET A 378 4.78 -11.20 25.43
N LYS A 379 5.84 -10.75 24.74
CA LYS A 379 6.95 -10.01 25.34
C LYS A 379 7.36 -8.88 24.42
N LEU A 380 7.47 -7.67 24.96
CA LEU A 380 7.99 -6.49 24.31
C LEU A 380 9.15 -5.94 25.13
N ILE A 381 10.28 -5.74 24.50
CA ILE A 381 11.42 -5.02 25.06
C ILE A 381 11.69 -3.81 24.17
N VAL A 382 11.87 -2.64 24.78
CA VAL A 382 12.28 -1.41 24.08
C VAL A 382 13.44 -0.80 24.85
N ASP A 383 14.56 -0.62 24.19
CA ASP A 383 15.73 0.07 24.71
C ASP A 383 15.89 1.42 24.00
N LEU A 384 16.01 2.49 24.74
CA LEU A 384 16.18 3.86 24.26
C LEU A 384 17.42 4.51 24.85
N ASP A 385 17.95 5.51 24.17
CA ASP A 385 18.91 6.41 24.80
C ASP A 385 18.27 7.18 25.99
N GLU A 386 19.08 7.76 26.83
CA GLU A 386 18.63 8.36 28.10
C GLU A 386 17.65 9.52 27.91
N ASP A 387 17.93 10.40 26.95
CA ASP A 387 17.08 11.57 26.68
C ASP A 387 15.71 11.14 26.16
N SER A 388 15.69 10.19 25.21
CA SER A 388 14.48 9.65 24.62
C SER A 388 13.64 8.87 25.61
N ALA A 389 14.29 8.10 26.49
CA ALA A 389 13.61 7.40 27.57
C ALA A 389 12.96 8.36 28.56
N LEU A 390 13.60 9.49 28.87
CA LEU A 390 13.02 10.51 29.72
C LEU A 390 11.77 11.15 29.10
N ILE A 391 11.81 11.45 27.80
CA ILE A 391 10.63 11.97 27.07
C ILE A 391 9.51 10.95 27.07
N ALA A 392 9.82 9.69 26.72
CA ALA A 392 8.84 8.61 26.70
C ALA A 392 8.23 8.36 28.10
N LYS A 393 9.04 8.36 29.16
CA LYS A 393 8.58 8.25 30.54
C LYS A 393 7.56 9.35 30.89
N ASN A 394 7.89 10.60 30.55
CA ASN A 394 7.02 11.73 30.86
C ASN A 394 5.69 11.64 30.10
N LEU A 395 5.69 11.25 28.82
CA LEU A 395 4.49 11.04 28.03
C LEU A 395 3.61 9.91 28.58
N ILE A 396 4.22 8.78 28.93
CA ILE A 396 3.49 7.62 29.47
C ILE A 396 2.89 7.97 30.85
N ASN A 397 3.67 8.59 31.73
CA ASN A 397 3.17 9.00 33.06
C ASN A 397 2.06 10.05 32.94
N PHE A 398 2.14 10.96 31.96
CA PHE A 398 1.08 11.91 31.68
C PHE A 398 -0.21 11.22 31.22
N GLN A 399 -0.13 10.25 30.31
CA GLN A 399 -1.29 9.49 29.85
C GLN A 399 -1.90 8.60 30.94
N LEU A 400 -1.05 7.99 31.77
CA LEU A 400 -1.50 7.14 32.88
C LEU A 400 -1.99 7.97 34.07
N GLN A 401 -1.82 9.30 34.05
CA GLN A 401 -2.07 10.19 35.20
C GLN A 401 -1.38 9.69 36.49
N ASN A 402 -0.20 9.10 36.32
CA ASN A 402 0.51 8.41 37.37
C ASN A 402 2.03 8.48 37.13
N ASP A 403 2.81 8.83 38.14
CA ASP A 403 4.28 8.94 38.08
C ASP A 403 5.00 7.62 38.37
N SER A 404 4.31 6.50 38.36
CA SER A 404 4.87 5.19 38.74
C SER A 404 5.67 4.49 37.65
N PHE A 405 5.54 4.93 36.39
CA PHE A 405 6.26 4.33 35.27
C PHE A 405 7.69 4.83 35.21
N ASP A 406 8.66 3.91 35.09
CA ASP A 406 10.06 4.22 34.91
C ASP A 406 10.78 3.19 34.02
N PHE A 407 11.85 3.62 33.36
CA PHE A 407 12.75 2.73 32.65
C PHE A 407 13.82 2.17 33.59
N ILE A 408 14.27 0.96 33.32
CA ILE A 408 15.40 0.34 34.01
C ILE A 408 16.67 0.44 33.17
N ASN A 409 17.86 0.26 33.77
CA ASN A 409 19.09 0.24 33.00
C ASN A 409 19.26 -1.05 32.19
N SER A 410 19.57 -0.91 30.91
CA SER A 410 19.95 -2.00 30.01
C SER A 410 21.46 -2.28 30.10
N PRO A 411 21.92 -3.51 29.78
CA PRO A 411 23.35 -3.83 29.72
C PRO A 411 24.17 -2.94 28.76
N ASP A 412 23.54 -2.40 27.72
CA ASP A 412 24.17 -1.57 26.68
C ASP A 412 24.23 -0.07 27.05
N ASN A 413 24.05 0.30 28.31
CA ASN A 413 23.92 1.68 28.80
C ASN A 413 22.70 2.42 28.23
N LEU A 414 21.71 1.69 27.73
CA LEU A 414 20.41 2.23 27.33
C LEU A 414 19.41 2.13 28.48
N LYS A 415 18.27 2.75 28.33
CA LYS A 415 17.13 2.69 29.24
C LYS A 415 16.11 1.72 28.68
N ARG A 416 15.75 0.70 29.45
CA ARG A 416 14.89 -0.41 29.05
C ARG A 416 13.48 -0.29 29.57
N PHE A 417 12.52 -0.49 28.71
CA PHE A 417 11.14 -0.88 29.02
C PHE A 417 10.94 -2.35 28.63
N GLU A 418 10.38 -3.12 29.53
CA GLU A 418 10.02 -4.51 29.27
C GLU A 418 8.57 -4.75 29.70
N ALA A 419 7.72 -5.23 28.78
CA ALA A 419 6.36 -5.67 29.06
C ALA A 419 6.24 -7.17 28.73
N GLU A 420 5.62 -7.94 29.60
CA GLU A 420 5.46 -9.38 29.43
C GLU A 420 4.08 -9.84 29.91
N LEU A 421 3.44 -10.67 29.09
CA LEU A 421 2.18 -11.35 29.41
C LEU A 421 2.47 -12.77 29.87
N LYS A 422 2.17 -13.05 31.14
CA LYS A 422 2.27 -14.38 31.78
C LYS A 422 0.92 -14.74 32.44
N ASP A 423 0.89 -14.84 33.76
CA ASP A 423 -0.27 -14.92 34.63
C ASP A 423 -0.83 -13.54 35.02
N GLY A 424 -0.67 -12.58 34.16
CA GLY A 424 -0.96 -11.16 34.26
C GLY A 424 -0.03 -10.36 33.37
N VAL A 425 -0.09 -9.05 33.41
CA VAL A 425 0.87 -8.17 32.73
C VAL A 425 1.96 -7.73 33.69
N TYR A 426 3.18 -7.93 33.28
CA TYR A 426 4.38 -7.49 33.99
C TYR A 426 5.03 -6.34 33.23
N VAL A 427 5.39 -5.28 33.93
CA VAL A 427 6.18 -4.18 33.40
C VAL A 427 7.47 -4.07 34.24
N ASN A 428 8.61 -4.17 33.57
CA ASN A 428 9.93 -4.17 34.20
C ASN A 428 10.04 -5.16 35.37
N GLY A 429 9.45 -6.34 35.20
CA GLY A 429 9.42 -7.42 36.18
C GLY A 429 8.43 -7.25 37.33
N LYS A 430 7.68 -6.16 37.38
CA LYS A 430 6.61 -5.95 38.37
C LYS A 430 5.26 -6.25 37.76
N LYS A 431 4.44 -7.02 38.45
CA LYS A 431 3.07 -7.30 38.04
C LYS A 431 2.21 -6.04 38.17
N VAL A 432 1.58 -5.62 37.08
CA VAL A 432 0.76 -4.40 36.99
C VAL A 432 -0.73 -4.69 36.76
N LEU A 433 -1.05 -5.82 36.13
CA LEU A 433 -2.42 -6.31 35.95
C LEU A 433 -2.50 -7.78 36.32
N GLU A 434 -3.56 -8.17 37.00
CA GLU A 434 -3.88 -9.56 37.30
C GLU A 434 -4.51 -10.25 36.08
N GLU A 435 -4.55 -11.58 36.06
CA GLU A 435 -5.14 -12.36 34.96
C GLU A 435 -6.63 -12.04 34.75
N GLN A 436 -7.35 -11.78 35.82
CA GLN A 436 -8.76 -11.39 35.75
C GLN A 436 -9.00 -10.03 35.06
N ASP A 437 -8.03 -9.12 35.12
CA ASP A 437 -8.11 -7.80 34.48
C ASP A 437 -7.86 -7.89 32.96
N LEU A 438 -7.44 -9.07 32.47
CA LEU A 438 -7.19 -9.37 31.07
C LEU A 438 -8.36 -10.07 30.38
N LEU A 439 -9.42 -10.32 31.12
CA LEU A 439 -10.68 -10.77 30.53
C LEU A 439 -11.25 -9.63 29.71
N PHE A 440 -11.69 -9.94 28.51
CA PHE A 440 -12.55 -9.00 27.79
C PHE A 440 -13.77 -8.77 28.65
N ALA A 441 -14.20 -7.54 28.80
CA ALA A 441 -15.45 -7.26 29.48
C ALA A 441 -16.49 -8.22 28.88
N THR A 442 -16.83 -9.28 29.66
CA THR A 442 -17.88 -10.18 29.22
C THR A 442 -19.06 -9.27 29.00
N ASN A 443 -19.61 -9.32 27.79
CA ASN A 443 -20.81 -8.60 27.43
C ASN A 443 -21.80 -8.63 28.61
N GLU A 444 -21.58 -7.79 29.63
CA GLU A 444 -22.70 -7.20 30.29
C GLU A 444 -23.44 -6.57 29.15
N LYS A 445 -24.50 -7.25 28.73
CA LYS A 445 -25.43 -6.83 27.68
C LYS A 445 -24.84 -5.65 26.90
N TYR A 446 -24.50 -5.84 25.63
CA TYR A 446 -24.48 -4.67 24.77
C TYR A 446 -25.74 -3.91 25.16
N GLU A 447 -25.58 -2.86 25.96
CA GLU A 447 -26.60 -1.84 25.99
C GLU A 447 -26.79 -1.55 24.52
N GLU A 448 -28.00 -1.80 24.06
CA GLU A 448 -28.37 -1.66 22.65
C GLU A 448 -27.64 -0.45 22.14
N THR A 449 -26.84 -0.61 21.08
CA THR A 449 -26.07 0.48 20.50
C THR A 449 -27.00 1.68 20.49
N PRO A 450 -26.71 2.78 21.22
CA PRO A 450 -27.70 3.83 21.42
C PRO A 450 -28.23 4.20 20.05
N SER A 451 -29.54 4.14 19.88
CA SER A 451 -30.14 4.49 18.60
C SER A 451 -29.70 5.90 18.25
N TYR A 452 -29.61 6.28 16.99
CA TYR A 452 -29.27 7.65 16.60
C TYR A 452 -30.21 8.69 17.25
N GLU A 453 -31.43 8.30 17.64
CA GLU A 453 -32.32 9.12 18.46
C GLU A 453 -31.74 9.40 19.85
N ASP A 454 -30.98 8.45 20.44
CA ASP A 454 -30.33 8.67 21.72
C ASP A 454 -29.08 9.52 21.59
N LEU A 455 -28.38 9.50 20.46
CA LEU A 455 -27.26 10.40 20.17
C LEU A 455 -27.71 11.85 20.03
N SER A 456 -28.91 12.12 19.50
CA SER A 456 -29.45 13.48 19.39
C SER A 456 -29.76 14.11 20.73
N LYS A 457 -30.03 13.34 21.77
CA LYS A 457 -30.31 13.81 23.13
C LYS A 457 -29.09 14.42 23.83
N GLY A 458 -27.87 14.18 23.29
CA GLY A 458 -26.64 14.78 23.80
C GLY A 458 -26.33 16.17 23.28
N ILE A 459 -27.15 16.73 22.38
CA ILE A 459 -26.93 18.06 21.82
C ILE A 459 -27.56 19.10 22.74
N PHE A 460 -26.75 20.07 23.17
CA PHE A 460 -27.18 21.25 23.94
C PHE A 460 -26.83 22.50 23.16
N TYR A 461 -27.72 23.48 23.16
CA TYR A 461 -27.44 24.76 22.54
C TYR A 461 -27.90 25.90 23.44
N GLU A 462 -27.14 26.99 23.38
CA GLU A 462 -27.47 28.25 23.98
C GLU A 462 -27.29 29.37 22.96
N TYR A 463 -28.07 30.43 23.05
CA TYR A 463 -27.86 31.57 22.19
C TYR A 463 -27.96 32.87 22.97
N LYS A 464 -27.23 33.89 22.51
CA LYS A 464 -27.20 35.20 23.10
C LYS A 464 -27.28 36.26 22.01
N PHE A 465 -28.21 37.19 22.16
CA PHE A 465 -28.22 38.38 21.31
C PHE A 465 -27.09 39.31 21.70
N LEU A 466 -26.36 39.80 20.73
CA LEU A 466 -25.26 40.74 20.88
C LEU A 466 -25.64 42.10 20.27
N GLU A 467 -24.82 43.10 20.50
CA GLU A 467 -24.97 44.42 19.87
C GLU A 467 -24.76 44.30 18.35
N ASN A 468 -25.32 45.27 17.58
CA ASN A 468 -25.22 45.36 16.11
C ASN A 468 -25.87 44.20 15.35
N ASP A 469 -26.98 43.66 15.85
CA ASP A 469 -27.76 42.60 15.21
C ASP A 469 -26.97 41.30 14.95
N PHE A 470 -26.11 40.96 15.88
CA PHE A 470 -25.47 39.65 15.90
C PHE A 470 -26.08 38.74 16.96
N LEU A 471 -26.07 37.44 16.65
CA LEU A 471 -26.42 36.35 17.56
C LEU A 471 -25.20 35.45 17.74
N GLN A 472 -24.80 35.19 18.97
CA GLN A 472 -23.87 34.14 19.31
C GLN A 472 -24.68 32.87 19.57
N LEU A 473 -24.34 31.79 18.87
CA LEU A 473 -24.89 30.45 19.02
C LEU A 473 -23.80 29.52 19.51
N ASP A 474 -23.96 29.01 20.72
CA ASP A 474 -23.05 28.03 21.32
C ASP A 474 -23.73 26.67 21.30
N ILE A 475 -23.10 25.67 20.65
CA ILE A 475 -23.59 24.33 20.53
C ILE A 475 -22.57 23.40 21.19
N LYS A 476 -23.07 22.51 22.04
CA LYS A 476 -22.30 21.50 22.73
C LYS A 476 -22.85 20.11 22.44
N TYR A 477 -21.98 19.16 22.28
CA TYR A 477 -22.35 17.78 22.14
C TYR A 477 -21.56 16.95 23.14
N VAL A 478 -22.28 16.21 23.95
CA VAL A 478 -21.74 15.26 24.93
C VAL A 478 -22.28 13.90 24.55
N THR A 479 -21.43 12.96 24.21
CA THR A 479 -21.84 11.61 23.88
C THR A 479 -21.00 10.58 24.60
N ASP A 480 -21.59 9.45 24.86
CA ASP A 480 -20.85 8.25 25.23
C ASP A 480 -20.32 7.58 23.97
N LEU A 481 -19.03 7.76 23.72
CA LEU A 481 -18.35 7.39 22.48
C LEU A 481 -17.78 5.99 22.47
N SER A 482 -18.16 5.13 23.38
CA SER A 482 -17.85 3.69 23.32
C SER A 482 -18.34 3.03 22.00
N VAL A 483 -19.18 3.73 21.26
CA VAL A 483 -19.92 3.23 20.09
C VAL A 483 -19.52 3.86 18.76
N VAL A 484 -18.87 5.03 18.76
CA VAL A 484 -18.59 5.79 17.50
C VAL A 484 -17.09 6.08 17.39
N SER A 485 -16.45 5.54 16.38
CA SER A 485 -15.02 5.75 16.12
C SER A 485 -14.67 7.14 15.59
N SER A 486 -15.63 7.85 15.02
CA SER A 486 -15.54 9.23 14.57
C SER A 486 -16.91 9.88 14.62
N GLY A 487 -16.97 11.16 14.90
CA GLY A 487 -18.23 11.87 14.93
C GLY A 487 -18.09 13.39 14.93
N GLY A 488 -19.17 14.08 14.77
CA GLY A 488 -19.15 15.54 14.67
C GLY A 488 -20.51 16.18 14.91
N ILE A 489 -20.50 17.50 14.84
CA ILE A 489 -21.68 18.35 14.90
C ILE A 489 -21.86 18.99 13.54
N SER A 490 -23.04 18.85 12.98
CA SER A 490 -23.44 19.50 11.74
C SER A 490 -24.52 20.55 12.04
N VAL A 491 -24.30 21.77 11.58
CA VAL A 491 -25.22 22.92 11.78
C VAL A 491 -25.61 23.45 10.43
N SER A 492 -26.85 23.35 10.06
CA SER A 492 -27.33 23.87 8.79
C SER A 492 -28.32 25.03 8.95
N PHE A 493 -28.22 26.00 8.04
CA PHE A 493 -29.01 27.21 8.00
C PHE A 493 -29.79 27.26 6.69
N PRO A 494 -31.05 26.76 6.66
CA PRO A 494 -31.82 26.65 5.41
C PRO A 494 -32.07 28.00 4.71
N GLN A 495 -32.06 29.11 5.44
CA GLN A 495 -32.28 30.42 4.88
C GLN A 495 -31.02 31.13 4.36
N PHE A 496 -29.84 30.60 4.63
CA PHE A 496 -28.59 31.21 4.14
C PHE A 496 -28.16 30.62 2.81
N SER A 497 -27.68 31.46 1.91
CA SER A 497 -27.17 31.05 0.59
C SER A 497 -25.65 30.99 0.54
N ASP A 498 -24.97 31.61 1.51
CA ASP A 498 -23.50 31.69 1.56
C ASP A 498 -23.03 31.92 3.01
N THR A 499 -21.71 32.05 3.18
CA THR A 499 -21.05 32.20 4.47
C THR A 499 -21.01 33.64 4.98
N THR A 500 -21.51 34.62 4.24
CA THR A 500 -21.36 36.06 4.58
C THR A 500 -22.01 36.45 5.93
N ARG A 501 -23.01 35.69 6.36
CA ARG A 501 -23.71 35.90 7.64
C ARG A 501 -23.03 35.18 8.82
N ILE A 502 -22.01 34.35 8.59
CA ILE A 502 -21.23 33.71 9.64
C ILE A 502 -19.98 34.54 9.89
N GLY A 503 -20.01 35.39 10.90
CA GLY A 503 -18.92 36.34 11.16
C GLY A 503 -17.67 35.72 11.77
N LYS A 504 -17.84 34.78 12.70
CA LYS A 504 -16.73 34.08 13.38
C LYS A 504 -17.22 32.76 13.98
N TYR A 505 -16.35 31.78 14.00
CA TYR A 505 -16.60 30.55 14.76
C TYR A 505 -15.38 30.18 15.60
N THR A 506 -15.62 29.43 16.68
CA THR A 506 -14.59 28.78 17.49
C THR A 506 -15.03 27.36 17.81
N THR A 507 -14.09 26.45 17.97
CA THR A 507 -14.36 25.08 18.37
C THR A 507 -13.29 24.62 19.35
N ASN A 508 -13.65 23.74 20.28
CA ASN A 508 -12.71 23.11 21.20
C ASN A 508 -12.21 21.75 20.68
N SER A 509 -12.73 21.30 19.55
CA SER A 509 -12.25 20.06 18.92
C SER A 509 -11.12 20.37 17.94
N PHE A 510 -10.26 19.37 17.68
CA PHE A 510 -9.28 19.42 16.59
C PHE A 510 -9.94 19.25 15.21
N ALA A 511 -11.25 19.35 15.17
CA ALA A 511 -12.04 19.14 13.99
C ALA A 511 -11.77 20.19 12.91
N LYS A 512 -11.74 19.73 11.69
CA LYS A 512 -11.86 20.59 10.53
C LYS A 512 -13.28 21.11 10.45
N VAL A 513 -13.46 22.42 10.34
CA VAL A 513 -14.76 23.06 10.13
C VAL A 513 -14.86 23.46 8.67
N ASP A 514 -15.75 22.83 7.94
CA ASP A 514 -15.99 23.09 6.53
C ASP A 514 -17.32 23.83 6.34
N PHE A 515 -17.34 24.74 5.37
CA PHE A 515 -18.53 25.52 5.02
C PHE A 515 -18.98 25.14 3.61
N TYR A 516 -20.21 24.68 3.50
CA TYR A 516 -20.83 24.31 2.22
C TYR A 516 -21.93 25.33 1.89
N PRO A 517 -21.66 26.31 1.01
CA PRO A 517 -22.67 27.28 0.59
C PRO A 517 -23.84 26.61 -0.13
N LYS A 518 -25.02 27.19 0.01
CA LYS A 518 -26.18 26.80 -0.79
C LYS A 518 -25.84 26.79 -2.28
N ASP A 519 -26.35 25.80 -3.00
CA ASP A 519 -26.05 25.54 -4.41
C ASP A 519 -24.62 25.03 -4.72
N SER A 520 -23.76 24.78 -3.71
CA SER A 520 -22.53 24.04 -3.91
C SER A 520 -22.83 22.62 -4.42
N GLU A 521 -21.99 22.10 -5.29
CA GLU A 521 -22.09 20.71 -5.73
C GLU A 521 -21.42 19.82 -4.68
N ILE A 522 -22.20 18.95 -4.06
CA ILE A 522 -21.76 17.95 -3.09
C ILE A 522 -22.02 16.54 -3.61
N TRP A 523 -21.13 15.61 -3.32
CA TRP A 523 -21.31 14.22 -3.71
C TRP A 523 -22.35 13.54 -2.81
N ASN A 524 -23.42 13.04 -3.43
CA ASN A 524 -24.41 12.21 -2.75
C ASN A 524 -24.07 10.74 -2.97
N VAL A 525 -23.60 10.07 -1.93
CA VAL A 525 -23.18 8.67 -1.98
C VAL A 525 -24.33 7.73 -2.33
N LYS A 526 -25.52 7.96 -1.78
CA LYS A 526 -26.70 7.13 -2.05
C LYS A 526 -27.14 7.19 -3.51
N GLU A 527 -27.10 8.39 -4.10
CA GLU A 527 -27.53 8.59 -5.49
C GLU A 527 -26.39 8.45 -6.50
N GLN A 528 -25.15 8.25 -6.01
CA GLN A 528 -23.92 8.13 -6.82
C GLN A 528 -23.76 9.29 -7.83
N LYS A 529 -24.13 10.50 -7.42
CA LYS A 529 -24.03 11.70 -8.28
C LYS A 529 -23.80 12.96 -7.46
N TYR A 530 -23.34 14.01 -8.13
CA TYR A 530 -23.31 15.33 -7.53
C TYR A 530 -24.74 15.93 -7.44
N VAL A 531 -25.05 16.49 -6.28
CA VAL A 531 -26.30 17.21 -6.03
C VAL A 531 -25.99 18.60 -5.47
N LYS A 532 -26.88 19.54 -5.71
CA LYS A 532 -26.74 20.88 -5.13
C LYS A 532 -27.15 20.88 -3.66
N ALA A 533 -26.36 21.53 -2.83
CA ALA A 533 -26.73 21.78 -1.46
C ALA A 533 -27.95 22.70 -1.41
N SER A 534 -28.92 22.38 -0.58
CA SER A 534 -30.14 23.16 -0.40
C SER A 534 -30.02 24.21 0.72
N TYR A 535 -28.88 24.27 1.40
CA TYR A 535 -28.67 25.10 2.59
C TYR A 535 -27.17 25.34 2.80
N LEU A 536 -26.85 26.37 3.59
CA LEU A 536 -25.53 26.54 4.15
C LEU A 536 -25.34 25.54 5.28
N LEU A 537 -24.27 24.76 5.21
CA LEU A 537 -23.89 23.78 6.21
C LEU A 537 -22.55 24.19 6.84
N VAL A 538 -22.48 24.10 8.15
CA VAL A 538 -21.24 24.20 8.93
C VAL A 538 -21.05 22.86 9.62
N GLU A 539 -19.92 22.23 9.41
CA GLU A 539 -19.60 20.93 9.98
C GLU A 539 -18.36 21.01 10.85
N GLY A 540 -18.43 20.37 12.01
CA GLY A 540 -17.28 20.09 12.83
C GLY A 540 -17.02 18.58 12.81
N TRP A 541 -15.87 18.19 12.32
CA TRP A 541 -15.44 16.79 12.24
C TRP A 541 -14.26 16.53 13.17
N ASP A 542 -14.30 15.44 13.93
CA ASP A 542 -13.18 14.99 14.74
C ASP A 542 -12.97 13.48 14.58
N ASP A 543 -11.89 13.09 13.87
CA ASP A 543 -11.49 11.71 13.65
C ASP A 543 -10.92 11.05 14.92
N GLN A 544 -10.74 11.80 16.01
CA GLN A 544 -10.00 11.36 17.20
C GLN A 544 -10.85 11.38 18.47
N TRP A 545 -12.11 11.10 18.40
CA TRP A 545 -12.91 10.91 19.61
C TRP A 545 -12.42 9.66 20.34
N LYS A 546 -11.51 9.84 21.28
CA LYS A 546 -10.85 8.73 21.97
C LYS A 546 -11.43 8.41 23.35
N ASN A 547 -12.21 9.30 23.93
CA ASN A 547 -12.70 9.14 25.29
C ASN A 547 -14.21 9.27 25.35
N ALA A 548 -14.87 8.33 26.03
CA ALA A 548 -16.26 8.45 26.44
C ALA A 548 -16.46 9.76 27.20
N GLN A 549 -17.56 10.46 26.95
CA GLN A 549 -17.96 11.70 27.64
C GLN A 549 -17.11 12.97 27.32
N GLU A 550 -16.39 13.02 26.21
CA GLU A 550 -15.82 14.30 25.78
C GLU A 550 -16.90 15.27 25.31
N GLU A 551 -16.89 16.48 25.89
CA GLU A 551 -17.70 17.57 25.40
C GLU A 551 -17.05 18.21 24.17
N LYS A 552 -17.76 18.22 23.05
CA LYS A 552 -17.38 18.95 21.85
C LYS A 552 -18.25 20.21 21.73
N SER A 553 -17.64 21.33 21.38
CA SER A 553 -18.36 22.59 21.25
C SER A 553 -18.00 23.37 20.01
N ILE A 554 -18.98 24.01 19.46
CA ILE A 554 -18.87 24.98 18.37
C ILE A 554 -19.58 26.26 18.74
N SER A 555 -18.93 27.39 18.54
CA SER A 555 -19.47 28.73 18.82
C SER A 555 -19.50 29.51 17.52
N LEU A 556 -20.66 29.98 17.12
CA LEU A 556 -20.88 30.69 15.86
C LEU A 556 -21.35 32.13 16.17
N LEU A 557 -20.80 33.09 15.44
CA LEU A 557 -21.29 34.47 15.42
C LEU A 557 -22.08 34.70 14.14
N ILE A 558 -23.38 34.95 14.27
CA ILE A 558 -24.34 34.98 13.15
C ILE A 558 -24.90 36.38 12.98
N ASP A 559 -24.83 36.94 11.78
CA ASP A 559 -25.50 38.20 11.41
C ASP A 559 -26.98 37.91 11.16
N ILE A 560 -27.82 38.46 12.00
CA ILE A 560 -29.28 38.25 12.00
C ILE A 560 -30.06 39.43 11.42
N ARG A 561 -29.41 40.41 10.81
CA ARG A 561 -30.07 41.56 10.18
C ARG A 561 -31.11 41.11 9.18
N ASP A 562 -32.27 41.76 9.17
CA ASP A 562 -33.37 41.51 8.25
C ASP A 562 -34.00 40.10 8.34
N LEU A 563 -33.71 39.35 9.39
CA LEU A 563 -34.37 38.09 9.68
C LEU A 563 -35.49 38.25 10.70
N ASP A 564 -36.60 37.58 10.47
CA ASP A 564 -37.71 37.51 11.43
C ASP A 564 -37.57 36.34 12.40
N THR A 565 -36.96 35.28 11.91
CA THR A 565 -36.69 34.03 12.65
C THR A 565 -35.44 33.42 12.11
N LEU A 566 -34.56 32.91 12.96
CA LEU A 566 -33.41 32.11 12.58
C LEU A 566 -33.79 30.64 12.71
N VAL A 567 -33.72 29.91 11.60
CA VAL A 567 -33.93 28.46 11.57
C VAL A 567 -32.57 27.73 11.50
N ILE A 568 -32.38 26.82 12.42
CA ILE A 568 -31.15 26.04 12.54
C ILE A 568 -31.55 24.57 12.59
N ASN A 569 -30.90 23.75 11.79
CA ASN A 569 -31.00 22.28 11.92
C ASN A 569 -29.68 21.78 12.52
N LEU A 570 -29.78 21.11 13.65
CA LEU A 570 -28.66 20.47 14.32
C LEU A 570 -28.66 18.97 14.07
N ARG A 571 -27.49 18.43 13.86
CA ARG A 571 -27.27 17.00 13.71
C ARG A 571 -25.97 16.63 14.41
N ALA A 572 -25.96 15.56 15.18
CA ALA A 572 -24.75 15.03 15.80
C ALA A 572 -24.64 13.55 15.52
N GLY A 573 -23.42 13.03 15.54
CA GLY A 573 -23.13 11.63 15.27
C GLY A 573 -22.10 11.45 14.15
N ALA A 574 -22.08 10.28 13.52
CA ALA A 574 -21.25 10.02 12.36
C ALA A 574 -21.65 10.97 11.22
N LEU A 575 -20.66 11.66 10.64
CA LEU A 575 -20.92 12.60 9.57
C LEU A 575 -21.37 11.87 8.32
N ASN A 576 -22.37 12.45 7.75
CA ASN A 576 -22.98 11.92 6.56
C ASN A 576 -22.12 12.26 5.34
N GLU A 577 -21.81 11.26 4.52
CA GLU A 577 -21.09 11.40 3.25
C GLU A 577 -21.79 12.33 2.24
N LEU A 578 -23.04 12.76 2.54
CA LEU A 578 -23.76 13.77 1.77
C LEU A 578 -23.06 15.13 1.68
N THR A 579 -22.11 15.36 2.55
CA THR A 579 -21.43 16.65 2.68
C THR A 579 -20.05 16.67 2.04
N SER A 580 -19.55 15.53 1.53
CA SER A 580 -18.28 15.48 0.82
C SER A 580 -18.38 16.20 -0.54
N SER A 581 -17.52 17.18 -0.75
CA SER A 581 -17.36 17.85 -2.05
C SER A 581 -16.55 17.00 -3.05
N GLU A 582 -15.93 15.93 -2.58
CA GLU A 582 -15.08 15.05 -3.39
C GLU A 582 -15.79 13.73 -3.67
N LYS A 583 -15.64 13.23 -4.89
CA LYS A 583 -16.06 11.88 -5.22
C LYS A 583 -15.24 10.91 -4.37
N PRO A 584 -15.86 10.00 -3.59
CA PRO A 584 -15.12 9.01 -2.83
C PRO A 584 -14.17 8.26 -3.76
N SER A 585 -12.90 8.17 -3.38
CA SER A 585 -11.98 7.27 -4.08
C SER A 585 -12.50 5.84 -3.90
N GLU A 586 -12.36 4.98 -4.91
CA GLU A 586 -12.89 3.61 -4.98
C GLU A 586 -12.45 2.67 -3.82
N ILE A 587 -11.86 3.20 -2.76
CA ILE A 587 -11.18 2.45 -1.69
C ILE A 587 -11.96 2.46 -0.36
N VAL A 588 -13.12 3.05 -0.28
CA VAL A 588 -13.92 3.02 0.97
C VAL A 588 -15.27 2.36 0.76
N PRO A 589 -15.34 1.02 0.74
CA PRO A 589 -16.61 0.32 0.72
C PRO A 589 -17.23 0.04 2.09
N GLU A 590 -16.57 0.28 3.21
CA GLU A 590 -16.95 -0.38 4.47
C GLU A 590 -17.89 0.39 5.40
N TYR A 591 -18.30 1.59 5.07
CA TYR A 591 -19.32 2.30 5.87
C TYR A 591 -20.68 2.44 5.16
N GLY A 592 -20.96 1.59 4.18
CA GLY A 592 -22.07 1.70 3.23
C GLY A 592 -23.45 1.30 3.71
N ASP A 593 -23.65 0.73 4.88
CA ASP A 593 -24.95 0.17 5.30
C ASP A 593 -25.69 0.99 6.36
N MET A 594 -25.20 2.14 6.76
CA MET A 594 -26.01 3.02 7.60
C MET A 594 -27.00 3.80 6.71
N ASP A 595 -28.24 3.40 6.74
CA ASP A 595 -29.35 4.07 6.06
C ASP A 595 -29.40 5.54 6.49
N GLN A 596 -29.07 6.43 5.57
CA GLN A 596 -28.98 7.88 5.81
C GLN A 596 -30.31 8.54 6.18
N GLN A 597 -31.40 7.80 6.23
CA GLN A 597 -32.74 8.32 6.52
C GLN A 597 -33.04 8.53 8.00
N ASP A 598 -32.23 7.96 8.92
CA ASP A 598 -32.59 7.86 10.34
C ASP A 598 -31.80 8.76 11.28
N TYR A 599 -30.99 9.72 10.77
CA TYR A 599 -30.36 10.68 11.67
C TYR A 599 -31.35 11.73 12.16
N PRO A 600 -31.64 11.78 13.46
CA PRO A 600 -32.54 12.79 13.98
C PRO A 600 -31.93 14.18 13.77
N ILE A 601 -32.72 15.05 13.16
CA ILE A 601 -32.37 16.46 13.00
C ILE A 601 -33.19 17.22 14.05
N GLU A 602 -32.49 17.87 14.96
CA GLU A 602 -33.15 18.82 15.83
C GLU A 602 -33.31 20.15 15.10
N ARG A 603 -34.55 20.56 14.86
CA ARG A 603 -34.88 21.85 14.25
C ARG A 603 -35.19 22.88 15.32
N ILE A 604 -34.42 23.95 15.32
CA ILE A 604 -34.56 25.07 16.25
C ILE A 604 -35.07 26.29 15.48
N GLU A 605 -36.06 26.96 16.01
CA GLU A 605 -36.56 28.23 15.49
C GLU A 605 -36.39 29.31 16.55
N ILE A 606 -35.53 30.28 16.31
CA ILE A 606 -35.26 31.41 17.21
C ILE A 606 -36.01 32.63 16.67
N PRO A 607 -37.08 33.09 17.34
CA PRO A 607 -37.78 34.29 16.93
C PRO A 607 -36.91 35.55 17.23
N LEU A 608 -36.68 36.36 16.23
CA LEU A 608 -35.81 37.55 16.32
C LEU A 608 -36.59 38.85 16.53
N LYS A 609 -37.91 38.83 16.36
CA LYS A 609 -38.80 40.01 16.49
C LYS A 609 -39.35 40.27 17.88
N ALA A 610 -38.83 39.71 18.93
CA ALA A 610 -39.25 40.00 20.29
C ALA A 610 -38.29 40.99 20.98
N LYS A 611 -38.10 42.16 20.41
CA LYS A 611 -37.49 43.30 21.09
C LYS A 611 -38.38 44.53 20.97
#